data_740a66e177dc607096621be17fa0d487
#
_entry.id   740a66e177dc607096621be17fa0d487
#
_cell.length_a   1.000
_cell.length_b   1.000
_cell.length_c   1.000
_cell.angle_alpha   90.00
_cell.angle_beta   90.00
_cell.angle_gamma   90.00
#
_symmetry.space_group_name_H-M   'P 1'
#
loop_
_entity.id
_entity.type
_entity.pdbx_description
1 polymer ?
#
loop_
_entity_poly.entity_id
_entity_poly.type
_entity_poly.pdbx_seq_one_letter_code
_entity_poly.pdbx_strand_id
1 'polypeptide(L)'
;MILSAKSEDFIEWAAKKDLDIPSNINDLKVSISDINHVSKAEISQIKQKLTKFNCCIYASGTNLDDNSKIMRFAQSLGMRTFDSHNIDDSAISTISANKDENNMRYIPYTNKGLNWHTDGYYDSKPIFSWLLHCIEPALSGGENFLLDHELAIREYILKYDDIIYLTNNETFSIPTDEVAKREITSNYVCDMNNEYKKLHINFSMRKENIIVNKDS
;
A
#
# COMPACT_ATOMS: atom_id res chain seq x y z
N MET A 1 -21.14 8.06 6.41
CA MET A 1 -20.41 6.80 6.74
C MET A 1 -20.96 5.70 5.83
N ILE A 2 -20.11 5.10 5.01
CA ILE A 2 -20.50 4.10 4.00
C ILE A 2 -20.65 2.76 4.71
N LEU A 3 -21.86 2.43 5.17
CA LEU A 3 -22.09 1.19 5.93
C LEU A 3 -23.01 0.17 5.21
N SER A 4 -23.69 0.56 4.13
CA SER A 4 -24.64 -0.30 3.41
C SER A 4 -24.68 0.03 1.93
N ALA A 5 -24.86 -0.98 1.09
CA ALA A 5 -25.04 -0.82 -0.35
C ALA A 5 -26.24 0.06 -0.76
N LYS A 6 -27.19 0.26 0.17
CA LYS A 6 -28.40 1.07 -0.06
C LYS A 6 -28.26 2.53 0.43
N SER A 7 -27.16 2.88 1.09
CA SER A 7 -26.94 4.25 1.52
C SER A 7 -26.62 5.18 0.36
N GLU A 8 -27.13 6.41 0.40
CA GLU A 8 -26.83 7.43 -0.63
C GLU A 8 -25.34 7.68 -0.73
N ASP A 9 -24.63 7.79 0.40
CA ASP A 9 -23.17 7.96 0.47
C ASP A 9 -22.44 6.86 -0.29
N PHE A 10 -22.85 5.59 -0.13
CA PHE A 10 -22.25 4.47 -0.82
C PHE A 10 -22.52 4.54 -2.32
N ILE A 11 -23.76 4.80 -2.72
CA ILE A 11 -24.16 4.85 -4.14
C ILE A 11 -23.36 5.95 -4.87
N GLU A 12 -23.24 7.13 -4.28
CA GLU A 12 -22.45 8.23 -4.85
C GLU A 12 -20.97 7.89 -4.95
N TRP A 13 -20.41 7.35 -3.87
CA TRP A 13 -19.00 6.95 -3.83
C TRP A 13 -18.70 5.83 -4.83
N ALA A 14 -19.53 4.81 -4.92
CA ALA A 14 -19.36 3.68 -5.83
C ALA A 14 -19.45 4.13 -7.30
N ALA A 15 -20.42 4.98 -7.64
CA ALA A 15 -20.57 5.54 -8.98
C ALA A 15 -19.36 6.37 -9.40
N LYS A 16 -18.81 7.18 -8.48
CA LYS A 16 -17.57 7.91 -8.73
C LYS A 16 -16.40 6.97 -8.95
N LYS A 17 -16.31 5.91 -8.16
CA LYS A 17 -15.22 4.94 -8.24
C LYS A 17 -15.24 4.18 -9.56
N ASP A 18 -16.41 3.91 -10.14
CA ASP A 18 -16.54 3.30 -11.47
C ASP A 18 -15.93 4.17 -12.58
N LEU A 19 -16.02 5.49 -12.47
CA LEU A 19 -15.41 6.44 -13.39
C LEU A 19 -13.88 6.55 -13.23
N ASP A 20 -13.37 6.09 -12.09
CA ASP A 20 -11.95 6.18 -11.73
C ASP A 20 -11.19 4.87 -12.00
N ILE A 21 -11.78 3.89 -12.69
CA ILE A 21 -11.10 2.67 -13.12
C ILE A 21 -10.23 2.97 -14.35
N PRO A 22 -8.91 2.66 -14.32
CA PRO A 22 -8.07 2.85 -15.50
C PRO A 22 -8.47 1.87 -16.63
N SER A 23 -8.57 2.35 -17.85
CA SER A 23 -8.90 1.50 -19.00
C SER A 23 -7.71 0.62 -19.42
N ASN A 24 -6.51 1.10 -19.17
CA ASN A 24 -5.27 0.38 -19.44
C ASN A 24 -4.11 0.96 -18.60
N ILE A 25 -2.98 0.28 -18.61
CA ILE A 25 -1.80 0.67 -17.81
C ILE A 25 -1.24 2.06 -18.18
N ASN A 26 -1.46 2.56 -19.39
CA ASN A 26 -0.94 3.87 -19.78
C ASN A 26 -1.70 5.01 -19.09
N ASP A 27 -2.94 4.75 -18.64
CA ASP A 27 -3.70 5.72 -17.86
C ASP A 27 -3.01 6.01 -16.51
N LEU A 28 -2.17 5.08 -16.02
CA LEU A 28 -1.43 5.22 -14.78
C LEU A 28 -0.05 5.85 -14.98
N LYS A 29 0.49 5.89 -16.21
CA LYS A 29 1.87 6.30 -16.46
C LYS A 29 2.05 7.81 -16.47
N VAL A 30 3.16 8.26 -15.90
CA VAL A 30 3.73 9.61 -16.03
C VAL A 30 5.19 9.48 -16.44
N SER A 31 5.56 10.12 -17.56
CA SER A 31 6.96 10.22 -17.96
C SER A 31 7.62 11.37 -17.22
N ILE A 32 8.77 11.10 -16.62
CA ILE A 32 9.59 12.07 -15.91
C ILE A 32 10.84 12.32 -16.73
N SER A 33 11.07 13.58 -17.10
CA SER A 33 12.18 13.99 -17.93
C SER A 33 13.53 13.89 -17.21
N ASP A 34 13.57 14.37 -15.99
CA ASP A 34 14.72 14.25 -15.08
C ASP A 34 14.24 13.99 -13.65
N ILE A 35 14.46 12.78 -13.16
CA ILE A 35 14.01 12.38 -11.82
C ILE A 35 14.78 13.10 -10.69
N ASN A 36 15.94 13.68 -10.96
CA ASN A 36 16.66 14.50 -9.99
C ASN A 36 16.06 15.91 -9.86
N HIS A 37 15.31 16.36 -10.89
CA HIS A 37 14.73 17.71 -10.96
C HIS A 37 13.31 17.65 -11.50
N VAL A 38 12.43 16.91 -10.80
CA VAL A 38 11.04 16.71 -11.22
C VAL A 38 10.30 18.05 -11.25
N SER A 39 9.71 18.37 -12.39
CA SER A 39 8.99 19.63 -12.59
C SER A 39 7.66 19.65 -11.81
N LYS A 40 7.16 20.86 -11.52
CA LYS A 40 5.85 21.03 -10.88
C LYS A 40 4.72 20.40 -11.70
N ALA A 41 4.83 20.40 -13.02
CA ALA A 41 3.83 19.80 -13.92
C ALA A 41 3.82 18.27 -13.77
N GLU A 42 4.99 17.62 -13.75
CA GLU A 42 5.10 16.17 -13.56
C GLU A 42 4.60 15.75 -12.17
N ILE A 43 4.97 16.51 -11.12
CA ILE A 43 4.43 16.29 -9.77
C ILE A 43 2.91 16.41 -9.74
N SER A 44 2.35 17.41 -10.43
CA SER A 44 0.90 17.58 -10.51
C SER A 44 0.23 16.40 -11.22
N GLN A 45 0.80 15.91 -12.31
CA GLN A 45 0.28 14.73 -13.02
C GLN A 45 0.31 13.47 -12.16
N ILE A 46 1.40 13.23 -11.41
CA ILE A 46 1.49 12.11 -10.46
C ILE A 46 0.39 12.22 -9.42
N LYS A 47 0.23 13.40 -8.79
CA LYS A 47 -0.80 13.62 -7.77
C LYS A 47 -2.22 13.44 -8.30
N GLN A 48 -2.50 13.89 -9.52
CA GLN A 48 -3.79 13.67 -10.17
C GLN A 48 -4.09 12.18 -10.34
N LYS A 49 -3.12 11.40 -10.80
CA LYS A 49 -3.29 9.93 -10.94
C LYS A 49 -3.45 9.24 -9.59
N LEU A 50 -2.67 9.61 -8.59
CA LEU A 50 -2.82 9.09 -7.23
C LEU A 50 -4.20 9.42 -6.65
N THR A 51 -4.72 10.63 -6.88
CA THR A 51 -6.06 11.01 -6.42
C THR A 51 -7.16 10.23 -7.13
N LYS A 52 -6.98 9.95 -8.42
CA LYS A 52 -7.98 9.28 -9.24
C LYS A 52 -7.95 7.77 -9.09
N PHE A 53 -6.77 7.17 -9.14
CA PHE A 53 -6.55 5.73 -9.28
C PHE A 53 -5.92 5.08 -8.04
N ASN A 54 -5.61 5.82 -7.00
CA ASN A 54 -4.79 5.39 -5.84
C ASN A 54 -3.41 4.85 -6.22
N CYS A 55 -3.02 4.96 -7.47
CA CYS A 55 -1.77 4.45 -8.03
C CYS A 55 -1.25 5.35 -9.15
N CYS A 56 0.08 5.42 -9.28
CA CYS A 56 0.75 6.04 -10.41
C CYS A 56 2.01 5.25 -10.74
N ILE A 57 2.25 5.03 -12.03
CA ILE A 57 3.49 4.45 -12.53
C ILE A 57 4.30 5.58 -13.14
N TYR A 58 5.45 5.88 -12.57
CA TYR A 58 6.38 6.83 -13.18
C TYR A 58 7.45 6.11 -13.98
N ALA A 59 7.88 6.71 -15.08
CA ALA A 59 8.97 6.22 -15.91
C ALA A 59 9.96 7.36 -16.11
N SER A 60 11.23 7.10 -15.84
CA SER A 60 12.33 8.04 -16.07
C SER A 60 13.43 7.40 -16.92
N GLY A 61 14.01 8.19 -17.79
CA GLY A 61 15.21 7.78 -18.54
C GLY A 61 16.49 7.82 -17.71
N THR A 62 16.44 8.38 -16.51
CA THR A 62 17.56 8.48 -15.56
C THR A 62 17.34 7.51 -14.40
N ASN A 63 18.35 6.76 -14.03
CA ASN A 63 18.28 5.83 -12.92
C ASN A 63 18.53 6.56 -11.59
N LEU A 64 17.80 6.15 -10.54
CA LEU A 64 18.04 6.54 -9.15
C LEU A 64 18.83 5.42 -8.46
N ASP A 65 20.12 5.55 -8.43
CA ASP A 65 21.05 4.58 -7.82
C ASP A 65 21.53 5.00 -6.42
N ASP A 66 21.03 6.13 -5.93
CA ASP A 66 21.40 6.75 -4.67
C ASP A 66 20.16 7.00 -3.80
N ASN A 67 20.15 6.45 -2.58
CA ASN A 67 19.07 6.61 -1.62
C ASN A 67 18.73 8.09 -1.35
N SER A 68 19.71 8.98 -1.38
CA SER A 68 19.45 10.41 -1.18
C SER A 68 18.64 11.03 -2.32
N LYS A 69 18.80 10.53 -3.54
CA LYS A 69 18.00 10.97 -4.70
C LYS A 69 16.59 10.42 -4.64
N ILE A 70 16.43 9.14 -4.26
CA ILE A 70 15.12 8.52 -4.03
C ILE A 70 14.36 9.29 -2.95
N MET A 71 15.01 9.62 -1.85
CA MET A 71 14.42 10.40 -0.76
C MET A 71 13.96 11.79 -1.23
N ARG A 72 14.80 12.52 -1.99
CA ARG A 72 14.41 13.82 -2.55
C ARG A 72 13.22 13.72 -3.48
N PHE A 73 13.17 12.67 -4.31
CA PHE A 73 12.02 12.43 -5.16
C PHE A 73 10.76 12.18 -4.33
N ALA A 74 10.80 11.29 -3.35
CA ALA A 74 9.69 11.04 -2.44
C ALA A 74 9.21 12.33 -1.74
N GLN A 75 10.13 13.14 -1.22
CA GLN A 75 9.82 14.42 -0.59
C GLN A 75 9.16 15.41 -1.56
N SER A 76 9.56 15.43 -2.83
CA SER A 76 8.94 16.27 -3.85
C SER A 76 7.48 15.92 -4.11
N LEU A 77 7.12 14.65 -3.92
CA LEU A 77 5.73 14.18 -3.98
C LEU A 77 4.92 14.51 -2.73
N GLY A 78 5.57 14.94 -1.65
CA GLY A 78 4.95 15.30 -0.38
C GLY A 78 5.08 14.24 0.71
N MET A 79 5.83 13.18 0.49
CA MET A 79 6.15 12.18 1.51
C MET A 79 7.17 12.78 2.48
N ARG A 80 6.73 13.15 3.69
CA ARG A 80 7.54 13.86 4.67
C ARG A 80 7.73 13.10 5.98
N THR A 81 6.79 12.24 6.29
CA THR A 81 6.83 11.38 7.47
C THR A 81 7.09 9.97 7.00
N PHE A 82 8.11 9.33 7.51
CA PHE A 82 8.54 8.00 7.10
C PHE A 82 8.34 7.03 8.26
N ASP A 83 8.08 5.78 7.92
CA ASP A 83 8.00 4.71 8.90
C ASP A 83 9.38 4.49 9.54
N SER A 84 9.39 4.42 10.87
CA SER A 84 10.60 4.23 11.68
C SER A 84 10.96 2.76 11.90
N HIS A 85 10.15 1.81 11.41
CA HIS A 85 10.38 0.37 11.61
C HIS A 85 11.33 -0.24 10.57
N ASN A 86 11.84 0.56 9.64
CA ASN A 86 12.87 0.08 8.71
C ASN A 86 14.19 -0.17 9.44
N ILE A 87 14.90 -1.20 9.00
CA ILE A 87 16.13 -1.74 9.60
C ILE A 87 17.27 -0.72 9.66
N ASP A 88 17.20 0.31 8.82
CA ASP A 88 18.10 1.46 8.88
C ASP A 88 17.30 2.76 8.98
N ASP A 89 17.89 3.80 9.56
CA ASP A 89 17.28 5.13 9.73
C ASP A 89 16.98 5.85 8.41
N SER A 90 17.18 5.18 7.27
CA SER A 90 17.02 5.79 5.92
C SER A 90 15.58 5.81 5.41
N ALA A 91 14.66 5.08 6.03
CA ALA A 91 13.29 4.84 5.56
C ALA A 91 13.21 4.25 4.14
N ILE A 92 14.31 3.68 3.64
CA ILE A 92 14.43 3.03 2.34
C ILE A 92 14.90 1.60 2.56
N SER A 93 14.11 0.65 2.09
CA SER A 93 14.48 -0.77 2.10
C SER A 93 14.91 -1.20 0.71
N THR A 94 16.12 -1.72 0.60
CA THR A 94 16.59 -2.34 -0.64
C THR A 94 16.06 -3.78 -0.70
N ILE A 95 15.23 -4.06 -1.70
CA ILE A 95 14.64 -5.37 -1.93
C ILE A 95 15.47 -6.08 -2.99
N SER A 96 16.15 -7.14 -2.60
CA SER A 96 16.91 -8.00 -3.51
C SER A 96 17.04 -9.40 -2.94
N ALA A 97 17.04 -10.42 -3.80
CA ALA A 97 17.31 -11.77 -3.36
C ALA A 97 18.74 -11.85 -2.79
N ASN A 98 18.83 -12.06 -1.50
CA ASN A 98 20.10 -12.13 -0.78
C ASN A 98 20.38 -13.58 -0.35
N LYS A 99 21.65 -13.99 -0.42
CA LYS A 99 22.08 -15.31 0.05
C LYS A 99 22.43 -15.35 1.55
N ASP A 100 22.30 -14.22 2.24
CA ASP A 100 22.53 -14.17 3.68
C ASP A 100 21.41 -14.91 4.43
N GLU A 101 21.76 -15.99 5.11
CA GLU A 101 20.82 -16.85 5.83
C GLU A 101 20.03 -16.10 6.91
N ASN A 102 20.60 -15.06 7.50
CA ASN A 102 19.93 -14.23 8.52
C ASN A 102 18.75 -13.44 7.93
N ASN A 103 18.79 -13.12 6.65
CA ASN A 103 17.75 -12.36 5.95
C ASN A 103 16.72 -13.26 5.24
N MET A 104 17.01 -14.56 5.06
CA MET A 104 16.12 -15.49 4.32
C MET A 104 14.76 -15.72 4.97
N ARG A 105 14.57 -15.36 6.24
CA ARG A 105 13.26 -15.41 6.90
C ARG A 105 12.30 -14.33 6.39
N TYR A 106 12.82 -13.25 5.82
CA TYR A 106 12.01 -12.17 5.27
C TYR A 106 11.83 -12.37 3.77
N ILE A 107 10.59 -12.58 3.34
CA ILE A 107 10.23 -12.83 1.93
C ILE A 107 10.82 -11.78 0.97
N PRO A 108 10.83 -10.46 1.27
CA PRO A 108 11.42 -9.46 0.39
C PRO A 108 12.89 -9.67 0.02
N TYR A 109 13.62 -10.45 0.80
CA TYR A 109 15.03 -10.80 0.51
C TYR A 109 15.21 -12.18 -0.11
N THR A 110 14.11 -12.76 -0.58
CA THR A 110 14.08 -14.06 -1.25
C THR A 110 13.50 -13.90 -2.65
N ASN A 111 13.58 -14.95 -3.45
CA ASN A 111 12.90 -15.05 -4.75
C ASN A 111 11.51 -15.72 -4.65
N LYS A 112 10.90 -15.74 -3.46
CA LYS A 112 9.53 -16.24 -3.25
C LYS A 112 8.52 -15.14 -3.52
N GLY A 113 7.38 -15.53 -4.10
CA GLY A 113 6.24 -14.62 -4.25
C GLY A 113 5.68 -14.18 -2.90
N LEU A 114 5.31 -12.93 -2.79
CA LEU A 114 4.64 -12.37 -1.63
C LEU A 114 3.12 -12.37 -1.86
N ASN A 115 2.36 -12.93 -0.92
CA ASN A 115 0.91 -12.95 -0.98
C ASN A 115 0.32 -11.55 -0.82
N TRP A 116 -0.98 -11.38 -1.20
CA TRP A 116 -1.71 -10.14 -1.02
C TRP A 116 -1.63 -9.62 0.41
N HIS A 117 -1.25 -8.38 0.57
CA HIS A 117 -1.12 -7.69 1.86
C HIS A 117 -1.17 -6.18 1.65
N THR A 118 -1.39 -5.46 2.73
CA THR A 118 -1.09 -4.04 2.84
C THR A 118 0.15 -3.87 3.70
N ASP A 119 0.99 -2.89 3.39
CA ASP A 119 2.13 -2.57 4.23
C ASP A 119 1.66 -1.92 5.55
N GLY A 120 2.38 -2.19 6.63
CA GLY A 120 2.10 -1.61 7.93
C GLY A 120 0.80 -2.09 8.60
N TYR A 121 0.18 -3.20 8.16
CA TYR A 121 -1.03 -3.74 8.79
C TYR A 121 -0.86 -4.06 10.28
N TYR A 122 0.38 -4.15 10.74
CA TYR A 122 0.78 -4.42 12.13
C TYR A 122 1.15 -3.16 12.91
N ASP A 123 1.14 -1.99 12.29
CA ASP A 123 1.51 -0.74 12.92
C ASP A 123 0.29 -0.04 13.55
N SER A 124 0.54 0.70 14.62
CA SER A 124 -0.48 1.55 15.24
C SER A 124 -0.81 2.78 14.40
N LYS A 125 0.09 3.15 13.47
CA LYS A 125 -0.10 4.26 12.55
C LYS A 125 -0.21 3.73 11.13
N PRO A 126 -1.26 4.10 10.38
CA PRO A 126 -1.44 3.63 9.02
C PRO A 126 -0.37 4.17 8.08
N ILE A 127 0.13 3.32 7.19
CA ILE A 127 0.96 3.72 6.05
C ILE A 127 0.03 4.11 4.90
N PHE A 128 0.04 5.39 4.52
CA PHE A 128 -0.88 5.92 3.49
C PHE A 128 -0.31 5.83 2.07
N SER A 129 0.99 5.72 1.92
CA SER A 129 1.62 5.62 0.61
C SER A 129 3.01 5.00 0.71
N TRP A 130 3.41 4.33 -0.33
CA TRP A 130 4.76 3.83 -0.51
C TRP A 130 5.24 4.15 -1.93
N LEU A 131 6.55 4.19 -2.09
CA LEU A 131 7.24 4.38 -3.35
C LEU A 131 8.08 3.14 -3.63
N LEU A 132 7.83 2.47 -4.75
CA LEU A 132 8.66 1.38 -5.23
C LEU A 132 9.46 1.86 -6.45
N HIS A 133 10.78 1.82 -6.37
CA HIS A 133 11.67 2.17 -7.46
C HIS A 133 12.44 0.93 -7.93
N CYS A 134 12.31 0.61 -9.22
CA CYS A 134 13.06 -0.48 -9.82
C CYS A 134 14.43 0.05 -10.27
N ILE A 135 15.49 -0.38 -9.57
CA ILE A 135 16.87 -0.06 -9.92
C ILE A 135 17.34 -0.98 -11.04
N GLU A 136 17.06 -2.27 -10.90
CA GLU A 136 17.46 -3.30 -11.84
C GLU A 136 16.29 -4.28 -12.05
N PRO A 137 15.82 -4.45 -13.30
CA PRO A 137 14.74 -5.40 -13.58
C PRO A 137 15.22 -6.84 -13.44
N ALA A 138 14.35 -7.73 -12.97
CA ALA A 138 14.63 -9.15 -12.97
C ALA A 138 14.71 -9.71 -14.39
N LEU A 139 15.54 -10.73 -14.59
CA LEU A 139 15.61 -11.46 -15.87
C LEU A 139 14.32 -12.22 -16.18
N SER A 140 13.62 -12.66 -15.14
CA SER A 140 12.34 -13.37 -15.23
C SER A 140 11.60 -13.27 -13.90
N GLY A 141 10.30 -13.05 -13.91
CA GLY A 141 9.49 -12.84 -12.70
C GLY A 141 9.68 -11.44 -12.13
N GLY A 142 9.29 -11.27 -10.86
CA GLY A 142 9.38 -9.99 -10.16
C GLY A 142 8.24 -9.02 -10.48
N GLU A 143 7.20 -9.48 -11.14
CA GLU A 143 6.00 -8.69 -11.41
C GLU A 143 5.30 -8.34 -10.10
N ASN A 144 4.81 -7.10 -10.02
CA ASN A 144 3.98 -6.62 -8.93
C ASN A 144 2.54 -6.53 -9.37
N PHE A 145 1.62 -7.00 -8.51
CA PHE A 145 0.20 -6.89 -8.71
C PHE A 145 -0.35 -5.88 -7.71
N LEU A 146 -1.15 -4.94 -8.19
CA LEU A 146 -1.83 -3.94 -7.37
C LEU A 146 -3.33 -4.13 -7.48
N LEU A 147 -4.01 -4.14 -6.35
CA LEU A 147 -5.45 -4.09 -6.24
C LEU A 147 -5.84 -2.77 -5.58
N ASP A 148 -6.70 -2.00 -6.22
CA ASP A 148 -7.30 -0.85 -5.58
C ASP A 148 -8.20 -1.33 -4.42
N HIS A 149 -7.78 -1.03 -3.21
CA HIS A 149 -8.47 -1.46 -1.99
C HIS A 149 -9.90 -0.90 -1.89
N GLU A 150 -10.15 0.27 -2.45
CA GLU A 150 -11.50 0.86 -2.49
C GLU A 150 -12.44 0.01 -3.37
N LEU A 151 -11.95 -0.51 -4.51
CA LEU A 151 -12.73 -1.44 -5.32
C LEU A 151 -13.02 -2.75 -4.58
N ALA A 152 -12.06 -3.28 -3.83
CA ALA A 152 -12.24 -4.48 -3.03
C ALA A 152 -13.35 -4.29 -1.97
N ILE A 153 -13.34 -3.17 -1.26
CA ILE A 153 -14.38 -2.85 -0.26
C ILE A 153 -15.73 -2.59 -0.94
N ARG A 154 -15.75 -1.93 -2.09
CA ARG A 154 -16.99 -1.76 -2.88
C ARG A 154 -17.64 -3.10 -3.19
N GLU A 155 -16.89 -4.02 -3.76
CA GLU A 155 -17.38 -5.37 -4.09
C GLU A 155 -17.85 -6.14 -2.85
N TYR A 156 -17.16 -5.98 -1.73
CA TYR A 156 -17.55 -6.58 -0.47
C TYR A 156 -18.93 -6.05 -0.01
N ILE A 157 -19.10 -4.72 -0.01
CA ILE A 157 -20.37 -4.08 0.41
C ILE A 157 -21.51 -4.47 -0.54
N LEU A 158 -21.29 -4.48 -1.85
CA LEU A 158 -22.29 -4.91 -2.83
C LEU A 158 -22.73 -6.36 -2.62
N LYS A 159 -21.83 -7.22 -2.17
CA LYS A 159 -22.11 -8.64 -1.97
C LYS A 159 -22.79 -8.94 -0.63
N TYR A 160 -22.38 -8.27 0.43
CA TYR A 160 -22.76 -8.63 1.80
C TYR A 160 -23.66 -7.58 2.48
N ASP A 161 -23.81 -6.39 1.89
CA ASP A 161 -24.60 -5.24 2.38
C ASP A 161 -24.24 -4.79 3.81
N ASP A 162 -23.06 -5.15 4.28
CA ASP A 162 -22.61 -4.86 5.65
C ASP A 162 -21.08 -4.78 5.71
N ILE A 163 -20.57 -3.76 6.38
CA ILE A 163 -19.14 -3.58 6.61
C ILE A 163 -18.78 -3.62 8.11
N ILE A 164 -19.76 -3.80 8.98
CA ILE A 164 -19.56 -3.72 10.45
C ILE A 164 -18.49 -4.69 10.90
N TYR A 165 -18.52 -5.92 10.39
CA TYR A 165 -17.49 -6.92 10.68
C TYR A 165 -16.08 -6.45 10.34
N LEU A 166 -15.89 -5.81 9.19
CA LEU A 166 -14.57 -5.33 8.74
C LEU A 166 -14.07 -4.11 9.53
N THR A 167 -14.98 -3.36 10.15
CA THR A 167 -14.63 -2.16 10.92
C THR A 167 -14.52 -2.40 12.43
N ASN A 168 -14.81 -3.62 12.87
CA ASN A 168 -14.61 -4.01 14.26
C ASN A 168 -13.11 -4.21 14.54
N ASN A 169 -12.59 -3.55 15.58
CA ASN A 169 -11.19 -3.63 15.98
C ASN A 169 -10.79 -4.99 16.58
N GLU A 170 -11.73 -5.90 16.77
CA GLU A 170 -11.51 -7.26 17.26
C GLU A 170 -11.61 -8.31 16.15
N THR A 171 -11.81 -7.89 14.89
CA THR A 171 -11.99 -8.81 13.76
C THR A 171 -10.80 -9.75 13.57
N PHE A 172 -9.59 -9.27 13.81
CA PHE A 172 -8.40 -10.10 13.75
C PHE A 172 -7.35 -9.69 14.78
N SER A 173 -6.49 -10.65 15.10
CA SER A 173 -5.31 -10.43 15.92
C SER A 173 -4.05 -10.60 15.11
N ILE A 174 -3.07 -9.76 15.38
CA ILE A 174 -1.71 -9.86 14.83
C ILE A 174 -0.87 -10.54 15.92
N PRO A 175 -0.28 -11.72 15.63
CA PRO A 175 0.52 -12.44 16.61
C PRO A 175 1.75 -11.65 17.10
N THR A 176 2.27 -12.04 18.26
CA THR A 176 3.55 -11.56 18.75
C THR A 176 4.65 -11.80 17.73
N ASP A 177 5.60 -10.87 17.64
CA ASP A 177 6.85 -11.05 16.93
C ASP A 177 8.01 -10.73 17.86
N GLU A 178 8.69 -11.78 18.37
CA GLU A 178 9.78 -11.64 19.32
C GLU A 178 10.96 -10.86 18.76
N VAL A 179 11.22 -10.96 17.45
CA VAL A 179 12.34 -10.28 16.80
C VAL A 179 12.04 -8.80 16.58
N ALA A 180 10.83 -8.48 16.16
CA ALA A 180 10.35 -7.09 16.07
C ALA A 180 9.96 -6.53 17.45
N LYS A 181 10.01 -7.35 18.52
CA LYS A 181 9.57 -6.99 19.88
C LYS A 181 8.14 -6.47 19.91
N ARG A 182 7.27 -7.05 19.09
CA ARG A 182 5.86 -6.68 19.00
C ARG A 182 5.01 -7.67 19.79
N GLU A 183 4.19 -7.16 20.70
CA GLU A 183 3.18 -7.92 21.41
C GLU A 183 1.98 -8.22 20.51
N ILE A 184 1.14 -9.18 20.93
CA ILE A 184 -0.14 -9.45 20.25
C ILE A 184 -1.01 -8.21 20.27
N THR A 185 -1.60 -7.88 19.14
CA THR A 185 -2.52 -6.75 19.01
C THR A 185 -3.77 -7.17 18.24
N SER A 186 -4.92 -6.59 18.59
CA SER A 186 -6.14 -6.69 17.79
C SER A 186 -6.25 -5.52 16.84
N ASN A 187 -6.87 -5.74 15.69
CA ASN A 187 -7.05 -4.69 14.70
C ASN A 187 -8.31 -4.93 13.85
N TYR A 188 -8.74 -3.89 13.16
CA TYR A 188 -9.80 -3.92 12.16
C TYR A 188 -9.21 -4.17 10.76
N VAL A 189 -10.04 -4.71 9.86
CA VAL A 189 -9.65 -4.84 8.44
C VAL A 189 -9.74 -3.49 7.75
N CYS A 190 -10.81 -2.71 8.04
CA CYS A 190 -11.10 -1.47 7.35
C CYS A 190 -11.32 -0.32 8.33
N ASP A 191 -10.55 0.76 8.18
CA ASP A 191 -10.78 2.02 8.90
C ASP A 191 -11.28 3.09 7.93
N MET A 192 -12.43 3.67 8.29
CA MET A 192 -13.07 4.76 7.55
C MET A 192 -13.06 6.07 8.34
N ASN A 193 -12.63 6.05 9.60
CA ASN A 193 -12.73 7.17 10.53
C ASN A 193 -11.37 7.74 10.93
N ASN A 194 -10.32 7.44 10.15
CA ASN A 194 -9.00 8.00 10.42
C ASN A 194 -8.95 9.52 10.20
N GLU A 195 -7.93 10.16 10.75
CA GLU A 195 -7.75 11.62 10.66
C GLU A 195 -7.71 12.16 9.22
N TYR A 196 -7.37 11.32 8.24
CA TYR A 196 -7.29 11.67 6.82
C TYR A 196 -8.62 11.51 6.08
N LYS A 197 -9.67 10.98 6.74
CA LYS A 197 -10.99 10.69 6.16
C LYS A 197 -10.88 9.88 4.86
N LYS A 198 -9.95 8.94 4.82
CA LYS A 198 -9.72 8.03 3.70
C LYS A 198 -9.89 6.59 4.15
N LEU A 199 -10.41 5.77 3.26
CA LEU A 199 -10.45 4.34 3.47
C LEU A 199 -9.02 3.81 3.65
N HIS A 200 -8.79 3.10 4.74
CA HIS A 200 -7.54 2.40 5.01
C HIS A 200 -7.83 0.93 5.26
N ILE A 201 -6.97 0.04 4.78
CA ILE A 201 -7.12 -1.41 4.96
C ILE A 201 -5.87 -1.98 5.61
N ASN A 202 -6.08 -2.82 6.63
CA ASN A 202 -5.09 -3.68 7.25
C ASN A 202 -5.37 -5.12 6.84
N PHE A 203 -4.48 -5.72 6.04
CA PHE A 203 -4.72 -7.05 5.50
C PHE A 203 -3.44 -7.82 5.21
N SER A 204 -3.47 -9.13 5.46
CA SER A 204 -2.46 -10.06 4.97
C SER A 204 -3.09 -11.43 4.70
N MET A 205 -2.78 -12.03 3.57
CA MET A 205 -3.17 -13.42 3.27
C MET A 205 -2.26 -14.47 3.93
N ARG A 206 -1.22 -14.04 4.63
CA ARG A 206 -0.32 -14.94 5.36
C ARG A 206 -0.97 -15.32 6.69
N LYS A 207 -1.35 -16.59 6.84
CA LYS A 207 -2.05 -17.10 8.04
C LYS A 207 -1.25 -16.94 9.32
N GLU A 208 0.06 -16.96 9.21
CA GLU A 208 0.98 -16.73 10.34
C GLU A 208 1.05 -15.27 10.79
N ASN A 209 0.55 -14.34 9.98
CA ASN A 209 0.61 -12.91 10.26
C ASN A 209 -0.70 -12.34 10.78
N ILE A 210 -1.82 -13.02 10.51
CA ILE A 210 -3.16 -12.60 10.93
C ILE A 210 -3.94 -13.82 11.40
N ILE A 211 -4.55 -13.71 12.57
CA ILE A 211 -5.48 -14.69 13.12
C ILE A 211 -6.87 -14.05 13.11
N VAL A 212 -7.78 -14.61 12.32
CA VAL A 212 -9.17 -14.15 12.27
C VAL A 212 -9.91 -14.63 13.53
N ASN A 213 -10.50 -13.72 14.25
CA ASN A 213 -11.29 -14.02 15.44
C ASN A 213 -12.67 -14.52 15.02
N LYS A 214 -13.02 -15.73 15.41
CA LYS A 214 -14.26 -16.40 14.95
C LYS A 214 -15.52 -15.93 15.67
N ASP A 215 -15.36 -15.28 16.79
CA ASP A 215 -16.45 -14.90 17.70
C ASP A 215 -16.71 -13.37 17.70
N SER A 216 -16.13 -12.64 16.76
CA SER A 216 -16.29 -11.19 16.61
C SER A 216 -17.40 -10.81 15.64
#